data_19b0efd140d7d61bdab57bf75a4fda71
#
_entry.id   19b0efd140d7d61bdab57bf75a4fda71
#
_cell.length_a   1.000
_cell.length_b   1.000
_cell.length_c   1.000
_cell.angle_alpha   90.00
_cell.angle_beta   90.00
_cell.angle_gamma   90.00
#
_symmetry.space_group_name_H-M   'P 1'
#
loop_
_entity.id
_entity.type
_entity.pdbx_description
1 polymer ?
#
loop_
_entity_poly.entity_id
_entity_poly.type
_entity_poly.pdbx_seq_one_letter_code
_entity_poly.pdbx_strand_id
1 'polypeptide(L)'
;DRIASTVENAKKTLYGACWSMYYVNEAVPAQAYMGGESAMAMFYGETPGQDCLDSYICIVTKGSWDMFLKMEQINNSDYIWTQSMWVYAYQIIGQCNELLAQIDGAEGDPIERDMVKAEALTMRAHAYWRLMQCYAPRWEDSQEGNAPCVVLRLEPTTADLPIATCNEVYNQLYEDLKWATQAYEAAEENGFTPVFH
;
A
#
# COMPACT_ATOMS: atom_id res chain seq x y z
N ASP A 1 19.71 16.49 3.16
CA ASP A 1 19.78 15.55 4.29
C ASP A 1 19.27 14.19 3.83
N ARG A 2 20.05 13.13 4.06
CA ARG A 2 19.63 11.78 3.69
C ARG A 2 18.56 11.32 4.69
N ILE A 3 17.39 10.90 4.20
CA ILE A 3 16.25 10.43 4.98
C ILE A 3 16.62 9.21 5.83
N ALA A 4 17.51 8.34 5.34
CA ALA A 4 17.99 7.15 6.00
C ALA A 4 19.52 7.17 6.17
N SER A 5 20.10 8.25 6.74
CA SER A 5 21.53 8.33 7.01
C SER A 5 21.96 7.38 8.14
N THR A 6 21.08 7.07 9.07
CA THR A 6 21.27 6.11 10.17
C THR A 6 20.06 5.20 10.26
N VAL A 7 20.23 4.01 10.88
CA VAL A 7 19.12 3.07 11.14
C VAL A 7 18.03 3.75 11.98
N GLU A 8 18.38 4.59 12.93
CA GLU A 8 17.43 5.34 13.74
C GLU A 8 16.59 6.34 12.92
N ASN A 9 17.19 7.02 11.94
CA ASN A 9 16.45 7.89 11.02
C ASN A 9 15.59 7.09 10.03
N ALA A 10 16.09 5.94 9.58
CA ALA A 10 15.32 5.02 8.75
C ALA A 10 14.05 4.53 9.46
N LYS A 11 14.14 4.18 10.74
CA LYS A 11 12.97 3.84 11.58
C LYS A 11 11.96 4.98 11.65
N LYS A 12 12.41 6.22 11.85
CA LYS A 12 11.50 7.39 11.88
C LYS A 12 10.79 7.58 10.54
N THR A 13 11.49 7.34 9.44
CA THR A 13 10.89 7.39 8.09
C THR A 13 9.85 6.29 7.93
N LEU A 14 10.15 5.08 8.37
CA LEU A 14 9.22 3.97 8.38
C LEU A 14 7.98 4.27 9.24
N TYR A 15 8.14 4.85 10.43
CA TYR A 15 7.00 5.32 11.25
C TYR A 15 6.11 6.31 10.50
N GLY A 16 6.70 7.20 9.69
CA GLY A 16 5.94 8.11 8.83
C GLY A 16 5.10 7.38 7.79
N ALA A 17 5.66 6.34 7.17
CA ALA A 17 4.92 5.49 6.24
C ALA A 17 3.78 4.71 6.94
N CYS A 18 4.04 4.18 8.15
CA CYS A 18 3.02 3.54 8.99
C CYS A 18 1.91 4.50 9.35
N TRP A 19 2.25 5.73 9.72
CA TRP A 19 1.27 6.76 10.04
C TRP A 19 0.33 7.01 8.87
N SER A 20 0.84 6.99 7.64
CA SER A 20 0.03 7.11 6.43
C SER A 20 -0.99 5.99 6.25
N MET A 21 -0.79 4.82 6.88
CA MET A 21 -1.76 3.72 6.87
C MET A 21 -2.95 3.94 7.82
N TYR A 22 -2.83 4.88 8.75
CA TYR A 22 -3.89 5.18 9.73
C TYR A 22 -4.52 6.55 9.53
N TYR A 23 -3.85 7.46 8.83
CA TYR A 23 -4.27 8.84 8.73
C TYR A 23 -4.99 9.15 7.42
N VAL A 24 -5.82 10.20 7.45
CA VAL A 24 -6.51 10.72 6.27
C VAL A 24 -5.50 11.24 5.27
N ASN A 25 -5.59 10.79 4.04
CA ASN A 25 -4.79 11.34 2.96
C ASN A 25 -5.35 12.70 2.53
N GLU A 26 -4.65 13.79 2.86
CA GLU A 26 -5.02 15.16 2.46
C GLU A 26 -4.97 15.36 0.92
N ALA A 27 -4.30 14.46 0.20
CA ALA A 27 -4.27 14.50 -1.27
C ALA A 27 -5.62 14.13 -1.91
N VAL A 28 -6.56 13.61 -1.12
CA VAL A 28 -7.93 13.32 -1.57
C VAL A 28 -8.88 14.29 -0.86
N PRO A 29 -9.12 15.49 -1.40
CA PRO A 29 -9.97 16.50 -0.78
C PRO A 29 -11.39 15.98 -0.52
N ALA A 30 -12.01 16.42 0.55
CA ALA A 30 -13.36 16.08 1.00
C ALA A 30 -13.55 14.73 1.70
N GLN A 31 -12.49 14.05 2.13
CA GLN A 31 -12.60 12.70 2.68
C GLN A 31 -12.01 12.55 4.09
N ALA A 32 -12.34 13.48 4.96
CA ALA A 32 -11.99 13.41 6.38
C ALA A 32 -12.43 12.11 7.09
N TYR A 33 -13.24 11.28 6.42
CA TYR A 33 -13.80 10.04 6.96
C TYR A 33 -13.14 8.76 6.42
N MET A 34 -12.25 8.89 5.42
CA MET A 34 -11.60 7.74 4.77
C MET A 34 -10.13 7.67 5.13
N GLY A 35 -9.85 7.58 6.41
CA GLY A 35 -8.48 7.48 6.90
C GLY A 35 -8.00 6.04 6.96
N GLY A 36 -6.90 5.76 6.27
CA GLY A 36 -6.09 4.58 6.47
C GLY A 36 -6.67 3.26 5.97
N GLU A 37 -5.96 2.21 6.29
CA GLU A 37 -6.20 0.84 5.84
C GLU A 37 -7.59 0.31 6.24
N SER A 38 -8.03 0.57 7.47
CA SER A 38 -9.33 0.08 7.96
C SER A 38 -10.49 0.68 7.18
N ALA A 39 -10.41 1.97 6.86
CA ALA A 39 -11.44 2.63 6.06
C ALA A 39 -11.44 2.08 4.62
N MET A 40 -10.27 1.84 4.04
CA MET A 40 -10.14 1.25 2.70
C MET A 40 -10.72 -0.16 2.68
N ALA A 41 -10.45 -1.01 3.68
CA ALA A 41 -11.03 -2.34 3.79
C ALA A 41 -12.55 -2.29 3.89
N MET A 42 -13.11 -1.43 4.73
CA MET A 42 -14.56 -1.28 4.87
C MET A 42 -15.23 -0.80 3.59
N PHE A 43 -14.69 0.24 2.95
CA PHE A 43 -15.33 0.86 1.80
C PHE A 43 -15.23 0.03 0.53
N TYR A 44 -14.13 -0.69 0.33
CA TYR A 44 -13.93 -1.47 -0.90
C TYR A 44 -14.22 -2.97 -0.75
N GLY A 45 -14.33 -3.47 0.49
CA GLY A 45 -14.61 -4.87 0.78
C GLY A 45 -15.96 -5.09 1.46
N GLU A 46 -16.04 -4.75 2.74
CA GLU A 46 -17.13 -5.13 3.63
C GLU A 46 -18.48 -4.49 3.26
N THR A 47 -18.47 -3.20 2.90
CA THR A 47 -19.70 -2.47 2.57
C THR A 47 -20.29 -2.90 1.23
N PRO A 48 -19.54 -2.97 0.13
CA PRO A 48 -20.05 -3.51 -1.14
C PRO A 48 -20.37 -5.01 -1.07
N GLY A 49 -19.65 -5.77 -0.23
CA GLY A 49 -19.92 -7.19 0.03
C GLY A 49 -21.19 -7.45 0.83
N GLN A 50 -21.82 -6.40 1.37
CA GLN A 50 -22.99 -6.47 2.24
C GLN A 50 -22.76 -7.14 3.59
N ASP A 51 -21.51 -7.29 4.01
CA ASP A 51 -21.16 -7.82 5.34
C ASP A 51 -21.41 -6.79 6.43
N CYS A 52 -21.37 -5.49 6.08
CA CYS A 52 -21.73 -4.39 6.95
C CYS A 52 -22.91 -3.59 6.37
N LEU A 53 -23.98 -3.46 7.14
CA LEU A 53 -25.10 -2.55 6.84
C LEU A 53 -24.92 -1.26 7.65
N ASP A 54 -24.56 -0.18 6.99
CA ASP A 54 -24.56 1.15 7.60
C ASP A 54 -25.88 1.87 7.31
N SER A 55 -26.82 1.69 8.23
CA SER A 55 -28.15 2.33 8.14
C SER A 55 -28.08 3.86 8.23
N TYR A 56 -27.07 4.40 8.91
CA TYR A 56 -26.90 5.84 9.07
C TYR A 56 -26.43 6.49 7.76
N ILE A 57 -25.45 5.91 7.12
CA ILE A 57 -24.92 6.40 5.83
C ILE A 57 -26.00 6.31 4.74
N CYS A 58 -26.75 5.22 4.67
CA CYS A 58 -27.85 5.06 3.71
C CYS A 58 -28.99 6.08 3.92
N ILE A 59 -29.26 6.52 5.14
CA ILE A 59 -30.38 7.42 5.45
C ILE A 59 -29.97 8.89 5.28
N VAL A 60 -28.76 9.27 5.64
CA VAL A 60 -28.34 10.68 5.78
C VAL A 60 -27.68 11.21 4.50
N THR A 61 -27.05 10.37 3.71
CA THR A 61 -26.26 10.78 2.54
C THR A 61 -26.90 10.38 1.22
N LYS A 62 -28.17 10.70 1.05
CA LYS A 62 -28.88 10.45 -0.22
C LYS A 62 -28.06 10.98 -1.41
N GLY A 63 -27.61 10.08 -2.27
CA GLY A 63 -27.01 10.37 -3.56
C GLY A 63 -25.61 9.80 -3.74
N SER A 64 -24.57 10.28 -3.06
CA SER A 64 -23.19 9.84 -3.36
C SER A 64 -22.84 8.47 -2.77
N TRP A 65 -23.36 8.14 -1.60
CA TRP A 65 -23.15 6.83 -0.97
C TRP A 65 -23.99 5.73 -1.60
N ASP A 66 -25.21 6.06 -2.02
CA ASP A 66 -26.07 5.11 -2.74
C ASP A 66 -25.42 4.66 -4.06
N MET A 67 -24.76 5.57 -4.76
CA MET A 67 -23.99 5.26 -5.97
C MET A 67 -22.80 4.34 -5.68
N PHE A 68 -22.12 4.52 -4.54
CA PHE A 68 -21.02 3.67 -4.11
C PHE A 68 -21.51 2.26 -3.75
N LEU A 69 -22.54 2.15 -2.93
CA LEU A 69 -23.14 0.86 -2.55
C LEU A 69 -23.69 0.08 -3.75
N LYS A 70 -24.18 0.78 -4.77
CA LYS A 70 -24.65 0.19 -6.02
C LYS A 70 -23.54 -0.03 -7.04
N MET A 71 -22.32 0.37 -6.74
CA MET A 71 -21.16 0.30 -7.62
C MET A 71 -21.37 1.00 -9.00
N GLU A 72 -22.24 1.99 -9.08
CA GLU A 72 -22.58 2.68 -10.32
C GLU A 72 -21.41 3.46 -10.94
N GLN A 73 -20.45 3.88 -10.13
CA GLN A 73 -19.32 4.70 -10.53
C GLN A 73 -17.96 3.97 -10.49
N ILE A 74 -17.96 2.66 -10.30
CA ILE A 74 -16.73 1.88 -10.10
C ILE A 74 -15.76 1.97 -11.29
N ASN A 75 -16.28 2.17 -12.49
CA ASN A 75 -15.49 2.31 -13.72
C ASN A 75 -15.20 3.77 -14.10
N ASN A 76 -15.56 4.73 -13.26
CA ASN A 76 -15.31 6.14 -13.52
C ASN A 76 -13.99 6.56 -12.86
N SER A 77 -12.95 6.79 -13.66
CA SER A 77 -11.63 7.22 -13.18
C SER A 77 -11.64 8.58 -12.46
N ASP A 78 -12.60 9.44 -12.77
CA ASP A 78 -12.73 10.76 -12.15
C ASP A 78 -13.51 10.72 -10.83
N TYR A 79 -14.08 9.55 -10.50
CA TYR A 79 -14.81 9.39 -9.26
C TYR A 79 -13.85 9.23 -8.08
N ILE A 80 -14.01 10.09 -7.08
CA ILE A 80 -13.07 10.23 -5.96
C ILE A 80 -12.82 8.89 -5.22
N TRP A 81 -13.84 8.05 -5.09
CA TRP A 81 -13.71 6.75 -4.44
C TRP A 81 -12.86 5.78 -5.27
N THR A 82 -12.99 5.81 -6.58
CA THR A 82 -12.16 5.02 -7.48
C THR A 82 -10.69 5.45 -7.41
N GLN A 83 -10.42 6.74 -7.20
CA GLN A 83 -9.05 7.26 -7.08
C GLN A 83 -8.44 7.01 -5.70
N SER A 84 -9.24 6.94 -4.65
CA SER A 84 -8.75 6.98 -3.27
C SER A 84 -7.78 5.85 -2.93
N MET A 85 -8.09 4.60 -3.30
CA MET A 85 -7.20 3.46 -3.06
C MET A 85 -5.91 3.58 -3.89
N TRP A 86 -6.01 4.08 -5.12
CA TRP A 86 -4.85 4.30 -5.98
C TRP A 86 -3.87 5.28 -5.34
N VAL A 87 -4.36 6.46 -4.95
CA VAL A 87 -3.53 7.51 -4.32
C VAL A 87 -2.95 7.02 -3.00
N TYR A 88 -3.77 6.40 -2.16
CA TYR A 88 -3.36 5.83 -0.88
C TYR A 88 -2.20 4.83 -1.04
N ALA A 89 -2.37 3.84 -1.90
CA ALA A 89 -1.37 2.79 -2.07
C ALA A 89 -0.07 3.31 -2.68
N TYR A 90 -0.14 4.17 -3.71
CA TYR A 90 1.07 4.74 -4.31
C TYR A 90 1.78 5.74 -3.40
N GLN A 91 1.10 6.37 -2.46
CA GLN A 91 1.76 7.16 -1.42
C GLN A 91 2.62 6.28 -0.51
N ILE A 92 2.10 5.14 -0.06
CA ILE A 92 2.86 4.17 0.74
C ILE A 92 4.04 3.61 -0.07
N ILE A 93 3.81 3.19 -1.31
CA ILE A 93 4.85 2.70 -2.21
C ILE A 93 5.96 3.74 -2.39
N GLY A 94 5.60 5.00 -2.61
CA GLY A 94 6.57 6.10 -2.74
C GLY A 94 7.43 6.27 -1.50
N GLN A 95 6.83 6.30 -0.31
CA GLN A 95 7.55 6.41 0.97
C GLN A 95 8.46 5.21 1.21
N CYS A 96 8.01 4.00 0.90
CA CYS A 96 8.84 2.80 0.99
C CYS A 96 10.03 2.86 0.02
N ASN A 97 9.81 3.28 -1.23
CA ASN A 97 10.87 3.39 -2.22
C ASN A 97 11.92 4.43 -1.84
N GLU A 98 11.52 5.57 -1.27
CA GLU A 98 12.44 6.59 -0.75
C GLU A 98 13.35 6.03 0.36
N LEU A 99 12.79 5.22 1.26
CA LEU A 99 13.56 4.54 2.29
C LEU A 99 14.48 3.48 1.69
N LEU A 100 13.95 2.60 0.84
CA LEU A 100 14.68 1.50 0.22
C LEU A 100 15.87 1.97 -0.63
N ALA A 101 15.75 3.12 -1.29
CA ALA A 101 16.83 3.70 -2.09
C ALA A 101 18.05 4.14 -1.25
N GLN A 102 17.91 4.29 0.06
CA GLN A 102 18.94 4.85 0.92
C GLN A 102 19.38 3.93 2.07
N ILE A 103 18.55 2.93 2.44
CA ILE A 103 18.71 2.12 3.66
C ILE A 103 20.01 1.33 3.67
N ASP A 104 20.48 0.82 2.53
CA ASP A 104 21.69 0.01 2.46
C ASP A 104 22.97 0.78 2.86
N GLY A 105 22.92 2.10 2.77
CA GLY A 105 24.00 3.00 3.23
C GLY A 105 23.82 3.60 4.62
N ALA A 106 22.80 3.17 5.37
CA ALA A 106 22.53 3.69 6.70
C ALA A 106 23.57 3.21 7.73
N GLU A 107 24.06 4.14 8.55
CA GLU A 107 24.97 3.83 9.67
C GLU A 107 24.17 3.19 10.81
N GLY A 108 24.71 2.09 11.39
CA GLY A 108 24.11 1.38 12.51
C GLY A 108 24.34 -0.13 12.44
N ASP A 109 23.61 -0.87 13.26
CA ASP A 109 23.69 -2.33 13.25
C ASP A 109 23.14 -2.89 11.93
N PRO A 110 23.88 -3.77 11.24
CA PRO A 110 23.47 -4.29 9.93
C PRO A 110 22.21 -5.17 10.00
N ILE A 111 22.02 -5.92 11.08
CA ILE A 111 20.85 -6.80 11.24
C ILE A 111 19.59 -5.94 11.50
N GLU A 112 19.72 -4.94 12.34
CA GLU A 112 18.64 -3.98 12.59
C GLU A 112 18.29 -3.19 11.34
N ARG A 113 19.30 -2.79 10.55
CA ARG A 113 19.10 -2.13 9.25
C ARG A 113 18.31 -3.01 8.27
N ASP A 114 18.71 -4.28 8.17
CA ASP A 114 18.06 -5.23 7.29
C ASP A 114 16.63 -5.55 7.75
N MET A 115 16.36 -5.55 9.06
CA MET A 115 15.01 -5.62 9.60
C MET A 115 14.14 -4.43 9.16
N VAL A 116 14.64 -3.20 9.28
CA VAL A 116 13.91 -1.99 8.82
C VAL A 116 13.66 -2.02 7.33
N LYS A 117 14.63 -2.52 6.55
CA LYS A 117 14.44 -2.76 5.10
C LYS A 117 13.33 -3.79 4.83
N ALA A 118 13.29 -4.88 5.60
CA ALA A 118 12.26 -5.90 5.50
C ALA A 118 10.86 -5.35 5.76
N GLU A 119 10.72 -4.50 6.75
CA GLU A 119 9.45 -3.83 7.07
C GLU A 119 8.99 -2.93 5.90
N ALA A 120 9.88 -2.15 5.31
CA ALA A 120 9.57 -1.32 4.14
C ALA A 120 9.16 -2.17 2.92
N LEU A 121 9.84 -3.30 2.66
CA LEU A 121 9.49 -4.25 1.60
C LEU A 121 8.12 -4.88 1.84
N THR A 122 7.83 -5.27 3.08
CA THR A 122 6.53 -5.83 3.47
C THR A 122 5.40 -4.84 3.26
N MET A 123 5.59 -3.57 3.66
CA MET A 123 4.62 -2.50 3.42
C MET A 123 4.39 -2.24 1.93
N ARG A 124 5.45 -2.22 1.14
CA ARG A 124 5.37 -2.05 -0.32
C ARG A 124 4.59 -3.19 -0.96
N ALA A 125 4.90 -4.42 -0.59
CA ALA A 125 4.19 -5.61 -1.07
C ALA A 125 2.70 -5.56 -0.68
N HIS A 126 2.36 -5.18 0.55
CA HIS A 126 0.98 -4.99 1.00
C HIS A 126 0.24 -3.94 0.16
N ALA A 127 0.87 -2.79 -0.10
CA ALA A 127 0.26 -1.73 -0.90
C ALA A 127 -0.01 -2.19 -2.35
N TYR A 128 0.90 -2.93 -2.97
CA TYR A 128 0.67 -3.54 -4.28
C TYR A 128 -0.43 -4.59 -4.25
N TRP A 129 -0.47 -5.44 -3.24
CA TRP A 129 -1.55 -6.42 -3.08
C TRP A 129 -2.92 -5.74 -3.01
N ARG A 130 -3.04 -4.62 -2.27
CA ARG A 130 -4.26 -3.81 -2.23
C ARG A 130 -4.63 -3.22 -3.58
N LEU A 131 -3.65 -2.68 -4.31
CA LEU A 131 -3.89 -2.19 -5.68
C LEU A 131 -4.43 -3.29 -6.59
N MET A 132 -3.84 -4.48 -6.51
CA MET A 132 -4.28 -5.61 -7.33
C MET A 132 -5.72 -6.04 -7.01
N GLN A 133 -6.11 -6.02 -5.75
CA GLN A 133 -7.50 -6.34 -5.36
C GLN A 133 -8.53 -5.37 -5.97
N CYS A 134 -8.16 -4.10 -6.16
CA CYS A 134 -9.06 -3.06 -6.64
C CYS A 134 -9.00 -2.83 -8.16
N TYR A 135 -7.83 -3.00 -8.78
CA TYR A 135 -7.59 -2.53 -10.15
C TYR A 135 -7.09 -3.61 -11.11
N ALA A 136 -6.71 -4.78 -10.62
CA ALA A 136 -6.30 -5.89 -11.48
C ALA A 136 -7.47 -6.84 -11.80
N PRO A 137 -7.40 -7.56 -12.92
CA PRO A 137 -8.31 -8.68 -13.14
C PRO A 137 -8.06 -9.78 -12.11
N ARG A 138 -9.08 -10.60 -11.84
CA ARG A 138 -8.90 -11.84 -11.06
C ARG A 138 -7.90 -12.74 -11.78
N TRP A 139 -7.19 -13.57 -11.03
CA TRP A 139 -6.17 -14.46 -11.62
C TRP A 139 -6.73 -15.31 -12.76
N GLU A 140 -7.93 -15.84 -12.60
CA GLU A 140 -8.62 -16.65 -13.63
C GLU A 140 -8.86 -15.89 -14.94
N ASP A 141 -9.03 -14.56 -14.85
CA ASP A 141 -9.27 -13.67 -15.98
C ASP A 141 -7.98 -12.99 -16.48
N SER A 142 -6.84 -13.27 -15.86
CA SER A 142 -5.56 -12.58 -16.11
C SER A 142 -4.76 -13.11 -17.29
N GLN A 143 -5.29 -14.04 -18.08
CA GLN A 143 -4.55 -14.67 -19.19
C GLN A 143 -3.23 -15.30 -18.69
N GLU A 144 -3.32 -16.13 -17.67
CA GLU A 144 -2.15 -16.74 -17.00
C GLU A 144 -1.15 -15.69 -16.45
N GLY A 145 -1.68 -14.56 -15.99
CA GLY A 145 -0.89 -13.46 -15.43
C GLY A 145 -0.35 -12.47 -16.46
N ASN A 146 -0.66 -12.60 -17.75
CA ASN A 146 -0.16 -11.70 -18.79
C ASN A 146 -1.06 -10.45 -19.01
N ALA A 147 -2.24 -10.40 -18.40
CA ALA A 147 -3.11 -9.23 -18.48
C ALA A 147 -2.48 -8.00 -17.80
N PRO A 148 -2.78 -6.79 -18.29
CA PRO A 148 -2.39 -5.55 -17.63
C PRO A 148 -2.91 -5.50 -16.20
N CYS A 149 -2.07 -5.03 -15.27
CA CYS A 149 -2.38 -4.94 -13.85
C CYS A 149 -2.31 -3.50 -13.36
N VAL A 150 -1.20 -3.11 -12.75
CA VAL A 150 -0.94 -1.78 -12.21
C VAL A 150 0.45 -1.29 -12.60
N VAL A 151 0.74 -0.02 -12.36
CA VAL A 151 2.09 0.52 -12.66
C VAL A 151 3.07 0.06 -11.59
N LEU A 152 4.10 -0.69 -11.96
CA LEU A 152 5.13 -1.16 -11.04
C LEU A 152 6.23 -0.10 -10.88
N ARG A 153 6.25 0.56 -9.70
CA ARG A 153 7.25 1.55 -9.29
C ARG A 153 8.13 0.96 -8.19
N LEU A 154 9.41 0.81 -8.45
CA LEU A 154 10.38 0.22 -7.50
C LEU A 154 11.42 1.23 -7.01
N GLU A 155 11.40 2.43 -7.59
CA GLU A 155 12.33 3.51 -7.28
C GLU A 155 11.58 4.82 -7.05
N PRO A 156 12.17 5.77 -6.30
CA PRO A 156 11.62 7.11 -6.13
C PRO A 156 11.77 7.90 -7.45
N THR A 157 10.76 7.80 -8.30
CA THR A 157 10.73 8.49 -9.59
C THR A 157 9.38 9.11 -9.89
N THR A 158 9.37 10.25 -10.56
CA THR A 158 8.18 10.90 -11.10
C THR A 158 7.96 10.58 -12.58
N ALA A 159 8.81 9.75 -13.18
CA ALA A 159 8.68 9.36 -14.58
C ALA A 159 7.39 8.57 -14.85
N ASP A 160 6.85 8.73 -16.05
CA ASP A 160 5.78 7.87 -16.54
C ASP A 160 6.33 6.46 -16.80
N LEU A 161 5.67 5.48 -16.22
CA LEU A 161 6.02 4.07 -16.36
C LEU A 161 4.84 3.32 -17.02
N PRO A 162 5.12 2.28 -17.80
CA PRO A 162 4.08 1.44 -18.38
C PRO A 162 3.32 0.67 -17.29
N ILE A 163 2.12 0.23 -17.64
CA ILE A 163 1.37 -0.72 -16.82
C ILE A 163 2.08 -2.07 -16.90
N ALA A 164 2.36 -2.65 -15.74
CA ALA A 164 2.94 -3.98 -15.63
C ALA A 164 1.87 -5.07 -15.76
N THR A 165 2.28 -6.28 -16.09
CA THR A 165 1.42 -7.46 -16.08
C THR A 165 1.19 -7.98 -14.65
N CYS A 166 0.15 -8.79 -14.47
CA CYS A 166 -0.10 -9.42 -13.16
C CYS A 166 1.11 -10.26 -12.72
N ASN A 167 1.75 -10.99 -13.63
CA ASN A 167 2.95 -11.78 -13.31
C ASN A 167 4.10 -10.90 -12.81
N GLU A 168 4.38 -9.79 -13.46
CA GLU A 168 5.45 -8.88 -13.04
C GLU A 168 5.20 -8.34 -11.62
N VAL A 169 3.97 -7.94 -11.32
CA VAL A 169 3.62 -7.44 -9.99
C VAL A 169 3.69 -8.55 -8.94
N TYR A 170 3.12 -9.74 -9.19
CA TYR A 170 3.20 -10.87 -8.26
C TYR A 170 4.63 -11.32 -8.01
N ASN A 171 5.46 -11.42 -9.06
CA ASN A 171 6.86 -11.79 -8.90
C ASN A 171 7.59 -10.79 -7.99
N GLN A 172 7.34 -9.50 -8.15
CA GLN A 172 7.94 -8.48 -7.29
C GLN A 172 7.47 -8.62 -5.83
N LEU A 173 6.17 -8.86 -5.59
CA LEU A 173 5.67 -9.11 -4.24
C LEU A 173 6.39 -10.32 -3.60
N TYR A 174 6.54 -11.40 -4.33
CA TYR A 174 7.22 -12.60 -3.84
C TYR A 174 8.68 -12.34 -3.52
N GLU A 175 9.41 -11.61 -4.37
CA GLU A 175 10.80 -11.25 -4.10
C GLU A 175 10.94 -10.36 -2.88
N ASP A 176 10.09 -9.33 -2.74
CA ASP A 176 10.08 -8.45 -1.57
C ASP A 176 9.82 -9.24 -0.28
N LEU A 177 8.79 -10.10 -0.27
CA LEU A 177 8.42 -10.88 0.92
C LEU A 177 9.42 -11.97 1.26
N LYS A 178 9.99 -12.63 0.25
CA LYS A 178 11.04 -13.64 0.44
C LYS A 178 12.27 -13.06 1.10
N TRP A 179 12.72 -11.91 0.64
CA TRP A 179 13.86 -11.22 1.24
C TRP A 179 13.52 -10.77 2.67
N ALA A 180 12.32 -10.20 2.86
CA ALA A 180 11.86 -9.73 4.15
C ALA A 180 11.80 -10.87 5.20
N THR A 181 11.29 -12.04 4.83
CA THR A 181 11.21 -13.22 5.72
C THR A 181 12.59 -13.60 6.24
N GLN A 182 13.59 -13.68 5.39
CA GLN A 182 14.95 -14.04 5.79
C GLN A 182 15.55 -13.00 6.76
N ALA A 183 15.31 -11.72 6.51
CA ALA A 183 15.78 -10.65 7.38
C ALA A 183 15.09 -10.64 8.75
N TYR A 184 13.80 -10.95 8.80
CA TYR A 184 13.05 -11.09 10.06
C TYR A 184 13.58 -12.28 10.90
N GLU A 185 13.83 -13.43 10.28
CA GLU A 185 14.42 -14.59 10.96
C GLU A 185 15.77 -14.23 11.58
N ALA A 186 16.66 -13.56 10.83
CA ALA A 186 17.94 -13.11 11.32
C ALA A 186 17.80 -12.05 12.44
N ALA A 187 16.84 -11.16 12.36
CA ALA A 187 16.59 -10.16 13.38
C ALA A 187 16.08 -10.80 14.69
N GLU A 188 15.16 -11.75 14.61
CA GLU A 188 14.65 -12.47 15.78
C GLU A 188 15.75 -13.23 16.50
N GLU A 189 16.61 -13.94 15.77
CA GLU A 189 17.77 -14.66 16.33
C GLU A 189 18.75 -13.74 17.07
N ASN A 190 18.80 -12.45 16.71
CA ASN A 190 19.68 -11.44 17.33
C ASN A 190 18.96 -10.51 18.30
N GLY A 191 17.71 -10.80 18.64
CA GLY A 191 16.94 -10.09 19.67
C GLY A 191 16.39 -8.72 19.25
N PHE A 192 16.34 -8.44 17.96
CA PHE A 192 15.67 -7.26 17.44
C PHE A 192 14.15 -7.50 17.30
N THR A 193 13.39 -6.46 17.54
CA THR A 193 11.93 -6.50 17.43
C THR A 193 11.48 -5.55 16.32
N PRO A 194 10.61 -6.02 15.39
CA PRO A 194 10.05 -5.17 14.35
C PRO A 194 9.34 -3.94 14.92
N VAL A 195 9.32 -2.87 14.13
CA VAL A 195 8.59 -1.63 14.44
C VAL A 195 7.08 -1.89 14.43
N PHE A 196 6.64 -2.81 13.58
CA PHE A 196 5.26 -3.29 13.52
C PHE A 196 5.07 -4.57 14.32
N HIS A 197 3.98 -4.62 15.05
CA HIS A 197 3.47 -5.82 15.71
C HIS A 197 2.12 -6.20 15.14
#